data_4d6ae19cec6bc1275ca03860a52e2fcb
#
_entry.id   4d6ae19cec6bc1275ca03860a52e2fcb
#
_cell.length_a   1.000
_cell.length_b   1.000
_cell.length_c   1.000
_cell.angle_alpha   90.00
_cell.angle_beta   90.00
_cell.angle_gamma   90.00
#
_symmetry.space_group_name_H-M   'P 1'
#
loop_
_entity.id
_entity.type
_entity.pdbx_description
1 polymer ?
#
loop_
_entity_poly.entity_id
_entity_poly.type
_entity_poly.pdbx_seq_one_letter_code
_entity_poly.pdbx_strand_id
1 'polypeptide(L)'
;KFLGLIWDPKLNFKEHIKYLKKKCQSSLNIIRVLAHTDWGASTKTLMKLYRALVRSKLDYGCIVYRNASETDLKALDVIHNQGLRLCLGAFRSSPVESLYVEANKLPLRERRLELLMKYGLRIKCNRTNPAYDAVFNLQYKDLYNAHIHNARRNVTRAGRRAKSLAVDLDELLNESRIDCTKIKPNFIADF
;
A
#
# COMPACT_ATOMS: atom_id res chain seq x y z
N LYS A 1 16.09 3.48 -10.72
CA LYS A 1 14.97 4.14 -10.02
C LYS A 1 14.08 4.79 -11.06
N PHE A 2 12.79 4.49 -11.06
CA PHE A 2 11.82 5.02 -12.01
C PHE A 2 10.60 5.53 -11.24
N LEU A 3 10.14 6.75 -11.51
CA LEU A 3 9.03 7.40 -10.80
C LEU A 3 9.09 7.24 -9.27
N GLY A 4 10.27 7.39 -8.68
CA GLY A 4 10.44 7.26 -7.23
C GLY A 4 10.54 5.83 -6.69
N LEU A 5 10.20 4.81 -7.46
CA LEU A 5 10.30 3.40 -7.09
C LEU A 5 11.67 2.82 -7.52
N ILE A 6 12.23 1.96 -6.67
CA ILE A 6 13.45 1.20 -7.00
C ILE A 6 13.00 -0.16 -7.50
N TRP A 7 13.30 -0.44 -8.76
CA TRP A 7 12.98 -1.71 -9.42
C TRP A 7 14.19 -2.63 -9.35
N ASP A 8 13.97 -3.86 -8.98
CA ASP A 8 14.95 -4.93 -9.05
C ASP A 8 14.56 -5.94 -10.14
N PRO A 9 15.50 -6.64 -10.78
CA PRO A 9 15.20 -7.57 -11.87
C PRO A 9 14.24 -8.70 -11.48
N LYS A 10 14.20 -9.05 -10.20
CA LYS A 10 13.33 -10.09 -9.65
C LYS A 10 11.97 -9.58 -9.16
N LEU A 11 11.70 -8.27 -9.28
CA LEU A 11 10.49 -7.60 -8.78
C LEU A 11 10.15 -7.95 -7.31
N ASN A 12 11.18 -8.12 -6.48
CA ASN A 12 11.03 -8.43 -5.06
C ASN A 12 10.78 -7.18 -4.21
N PHE A 13 11.12 -6.00 -4.74
CA PHE A 13 11.01 -4.70 -4.09
C PHE A 13 11.73 -4.58 -2.74
N LYS A 14 12.62 -5.52 -2.41
CA LYS A 14 13.36 -5.54 -1.14
C LYS A 14 14.19 -4.26 -0.94
N GLU A 15 14.92 -3.85 -1.98
CA GLU A 15 15.73 -2.63 -1.93
C GLU A 15 14.86 -1.37 -1.86
N HIS A 16 13.70 -1.38 -2.53
CA HIS A 16 12.74 -0.29 -2.42
C HIS A 16 12.20 -0.16 -0.99
N ILE A 17 11.83 -1.26 -0.36
CA ILE A 17 11.32 -1.28 1.03
C ILE A 17 12.39 -0.80 2.02
N LYS A 18 13.64 -1.20 1.85
CA LYS A 18 14.75 -0.69 2.66
C LYS A 18 14.92 0.84 2.52
N TYR A 19 14.88 1.32 1.28
CA TYR A 19 14.96 2.75 1.00
C TYR A 19 13.77 3.51 1.62
N LEU A 20 12.55 2.99 1.47
CA LEU A 20 11.34 3.56 2.03
C LEU A 20 11.39 3.61 3.56
N LYS A 21 11.83 2.50 4.19
CA LYS A 21 12.05 2.41 5.64
C LYS A 21 12.99 3.52 6.12
N LYS A 22 14.15 3.71 5.46
CA LYS A 22 15.11 4.76 5.82
C LYS A 22 14.49 6.16 5.71
N LYS A 23 13.77 6.44 4.62
CA LYS A 23 13.07 7.72 4.42
C LYS A 23 11.99 7.99 5.47
N CYS A 24 11.21 6.98 5.80
CA CYS A 24 10.17 7.12 6.82
C CYS A 24 10.78 7.31 8.21
N GLN A 25 11.87 6.61 8.51
CA GLN A 25 12.60 6.77 9.79
C GLN A 25 13.10 8.21 9.98
N SER A 26 13.66 8.82 8.94
CA SER A 26 14.08 10.23 8.99
C SER A 26 12.89 11.17 9.28
N SER A 27 11.73 10.89 8.70
CA SER A 27 10.50 11.66 8.98
C SER A 27 9.97 11.43 10.39
N LEU A 28 10.09 10.22 10.93
CA LEU A 28 9.73 9.92 12.32
C LEU A 28 10.62 10.65 13.31
N ASN A 29 11.90 10.87 12.98
CA ASN A 29 12.79 11.64 13.85
C ASN A 29 12.33 13.10 13.97
N ILE A 30 11.81 13.70 12.91
CA ILE A 30 11.22 15.04 12.97
C ILE A 30 9.99 15.03 13.89
N ILE A 31 9.09 14.05 13.71
CA ILE A 31 7.89 13.92 14.56
C ILE A 31 8.29 13.71 16.02
N ARG A 32 9.35 12.94 16.30
CA ARG A 32 9.85 12.68 17.67
C ARG A 32 10.29 13.96 18.36
N VAL A 33 10.97 14.85 17.64
CA VAL A 33 11.36 16.15 18.19
C VAL A 33 10.13 16.99 18.54
N LEU A 34 9.13 17.00 17.64
CA LEU A 34 7.90 17.76 17.83
C LEU A 34 6.92 17.14 18.84
N ALA A 35 7.13 15.90 19.24
CA ALA A 35 6.30 15.18 20.24
C ALA A 35 6.87 15.31 21.64
N HIS A 36 7.48 16.46 21.98
CA HIS A 36 8.00 16.73 23.31
C HIS A 36 6.85 16.92 24.31
N THR A 37 7.05 16.51 25.58
CA THR A 37 6.02 16.54 26.62
C THR A 37 5.64 17.96 27.03
N ASP A 38 6.61 18.86 27.12
CA ASP A 38 6.40 20.19 27.70
C ASP A 38 6.04 21.26 26.66
N TRP A 39 6.71 21.22 25.48
CA TRP A 39 6.53 22.22 24.43
C TRP A 39 6.05 21.63 23.09
N GLY A 40 5.76 20.34 23.06
CA GLY A 40 5.44 19.62 21.85
C GLY A 40 4.10 19.99 21.24
N ALA A 41 3.93 19.60 19.98
CA ALA A 41 2.70 19.81 19.24
C ALA A 41 1.58 18.89 19.76
N SER A 42 0.34 19.35 19.68
CA SER A 42 -0.82 18.54 20.04
C SER A 42 -0.91 17.25 19.21
N THR A 43 -1.52 16.20 19.77
CA THR A 43 -1.78 14.91 19.09
C THR A 43 -2.42 15.11 17.72
N LYS A 44 -3.38 16.02 17.60
CA LYS A 44 -4.05 16.35 16.34
C LYS A 44 -3.08 16.91 15.29
N THR A 45 -2.14 17.75 15.69
CA THR A 45 -1.11 18.31 14.82
C THR A 45 -0.09 17.22 14.43
N LEU A 46 0.38 16.42 15.39
CA LEU A 46 1.30 15.31 15.14
C LEU A 46 0.70 14.30 14.17
N MET A 47 -0.59 13.99 14.28
CA MET A 47 -1.29 13.11 13.35
C MET A 47 -1.43 13.69 11.94
N LYS A 48 -1.53 15.02 11.80
CA LYS A 48 -1.48 15.67 10.46
C LYS A 48 -0.09 15.56 9.87
N LEU A 49 0.96 15.82 10.65
CA LEU A 49 2.35 15.68 10.22
C LEU A 49 2.70 14.23 9.87
N TYR A 50 2.25 13.27 10.67
CA TYR A 50 2.41 11.85 10.37
C TYR A 50 1.79 11.48 9.01
N ARG A 51 0.56 11.94 8.73
CA ARG A 51 -0.08 11.71 7.44
C ARG A 51 0.70 12.30 6.29
N ALA A 52 1.17 13.54 6.44
CA ALA A 52 1.89 14.25 5.40
C ALA A 52 3.32 13.70 5.15
N LEU A 53 4.07 13.38 6.21
CA LEU A 53 5.48 13.05 6.12
C LEU A 53 5.79 11.55 6.06
N VAL A 54 4.96 10.71 6.66
CA VAL A 54 5.20 9.27 6.74
C VAL A 54 4.18 8.49 5.92
N ARG A 55 2.88 8.70 6.19
CA ARG A 55 1.82 7.93 5.54
C ARG A 55 1.80 8.14 4.02
N SER A 56 1.97 9.37 3.55
CA SER A 56 2.06 9.68 2.12
C SER A 56 3.15 8.88 1.40
N LYS A 57 4.30 8.69 2.04
CA LYS A 57 5.40 7.89 1.50
C LYS A 57 5.07 6.40 1.47
N LEU A 58 4.39 5.89 2.52
CA LEU A 58 3.96 4.49 2.59
C LEU A 58 2.85 4.17 1.59
N ASP A 59 1.97 5.12 1.32
CA ASP A 59 0.86 4.95 0.37
C ASP A 59 1.35 5.09 -1.09
N TYR A 60 2.41 5.89 -1.33
CA TYR A 60 2.93 6.09 -2.67
C TYR A 60 3.47 4.80 -3.29
N GLY A 61 2.91 4.42 -4.43
CA GLY A 61 3.30 3.22 -5.17
C GLY A 61 3.06 1.90 -4.43
N CYS A 62 2.31 1.89 -3.33
CA CYS A 62 2.05 0.69 -2.53
C CYS A 62 1.38 -0.44 -3.33
N ILE A 63 0.62 -0.10 -4.37
CA ILE A 63 0.01 -1.07 -5.29
C ILE A 63 1.09 -1.88 -6.00
N VAL A 64 2.21 -1.24 -6.38
CA VAL A 64 3.30 -1.89 -7.11
C VAL A 64 4.10 -2.82 -6.20
N TYR A 65 4.51 -2.35 -5.00
CA TYR A 65 5.34 -3.15 -4.10
C TYR A 65 4.55 -4.01 -3.10
N ARG A 66 3.19 -4.01 -3.17
CA ARG A 66 2.36 -4.82 -2.24
C ARG A 66 2.69 -6.31 -2.29
N ASN A 67 3.17 -6.79 -3.44
CA ASN A 67 3.54 -8.19 -3.67
C ASN A 67 4.97 -8.53 -3.20
N ALA A 68 5.63 -7.62 -2.49
CA ALA A 68 6.88 -7.92 -1.81
C ALA A 68 6.70 -9.03 -0.75
N SER A 69 7.80 -9.55 -0.21
CA SER A 69 7.70 -10.57 0.82
C SER A 69 6.98 -10.02 2.06
N GLU A 70 6.22 -10.88 2.72
CA GLU A 70 5.48 -10.49 3.92
C GLU A 70 6.42 -9.99 5.03
N THR A 71 7.62 -10.57 5.10
CA THR A 71 8.68 -10.17 6.03
C THR A 71 9.13 -8.72 5.77
N ASP A 72 9.32 -8.37 4.50
CA ASP A 72 9.71 -7.00 4.12
C ASP A 72 8.56 -6.01 4.39
N LEU A 73 7.33 -6.39 4.10
CA LEU A 73 6.15 -5.56 4.37
C LEU A 73 5.94 -5.33 5.87
N LYS A 74 6.15 -6.34 6.73
CA LYS A 74 6.11 -6.19 8.19
C LYS A 74 7.11 -5.16 8.72
N ALA A 75 8.25 -4.99 8.04
CA ALA A 75 9.19 -3.93 8.41
C ALA A 75 8.62 -2.51 8.25
N LEU A 76 7.65 -2.31 7.33
CA LEU A 76 6.91 -1.05 7.20
C LEU A 76 5.82 -0.91 8.28
N ASP A 77 5.20 -2.02 8.69
CA ASP A 77 4.20 -2.01 9.77
C ASP A 77 4.84 -1.54 11.09
N VAL A 78 6.09 -1.94 11.35
CA VAL A 78 6.86 -1.45 12.51
C VAL A 78 7.01 0.08 12.48
N ILE A 79 7.32 0.66 11.32
CA ILE A 79 7.44 2.12 11.13
C ILE A 79 6.09 2.81 11.37
N HIS A 80 5.02 2.24 10.82
CA HIS A 80 3.67 2.74 11.01
C HIS A 80 3.28 2.79 12.48
N ASN A 81 3.44 1.67 13.19
CA ASN A 81 3.11 1.55 14.59
C ASN A 81 3.96 2.47 15.48
N GLN A 82 5.25 2.61 15.16
CA GLN A 82 6.13 3.57 15.84
C GLN A 82 5.65 5.00 15.64
N GLY A 83 5.22 5.36 14.42
CA GLY A 83 4.68 6.68 14.12
C GLY A 83 3.39 6.97 14.91
N LEU A 84 2.49 6.01 14.99
CA LEU A 84 1.26 6.15 15.78
C LEU A 84 1.55 6.32 17.28
N ARG A 85 2.49 5.52 17.83
CA ARG A 85 2.90 5.68 19.24
C ARG A 85 3.44 7.07 19.54
N LEU A 86 4.29 7.59 18.67
CA LEU A 86 4.83 8.95 18.82
C LEU A 86 3.73 10.02 18.79
N CYS A 87 2.76 9.88 17.89
CA CYS A 87 1.68 10.85 17.75
C CYS A 87 0.67 10.82 18.92
N LEU A 88 0.41 9.63 19.47
CA LEU A 88 -0.54 9.42 20.56
C LEU A 88 0.10 9.56 21.95
N GLY A 89 1.43 9.65 22.04
CA GLY A 89 2.12 9.58 23.33
C GLY A 89 2.01 8.20 24.00
N ALA A 90 1.75 7.15 23.20
CA ALA A 90 1.50 5.82 23.74
C ALA A 90 2.81 5.09 24.09
N PHE A 91 2.75 4.27 25.14
CA PHE A 91 3.88 3.47 25.58
C PHE A 91 4.31 2.44 24.52
N ARG A 92 5.57 2.02 24.57
CA ARG A 92 6.11 1.00 23.67
C ARG A 92 5.41 -0.35 23.84
N SER A 93 4.89 -0.65 25.02
CA SER A 93 4.14 -1.86 25.36
C SER A 93 2.66 -1.83 24.96
N SER A 94 2.13 -0.65 24.56
CA SER A 94 0.71 -0.54 24.17
C SER A 94 0.36 -1.49 23.03
N PRO A 95 -0.76 -2.23 23.12
CA PRO A 95 -1.24 -3.12 22.07
C PRO A 95 -1.43 -2.38 20.75
N VAL A 96 -1.11 -3.03 19.64
CA VAL A 96 -1.15 -2.41 18.31
C VAL A 96 -2.59 -2.11 17.87
N GLU A 97 -3.52 -3.00 18.20
CA GLU A 97 -4.95 -2.85 17.89
C GLU A 97 -5.54 -1.61 18.54
N SER A 98 -5.19 -1.35 19.81
CA SER A 98 -5.62 -0.14 20.53
C SER A 98 -5.10 1.13 19.87
N LEU A 99 -3.85 1.11 19.35
CA LEU A 99 -3.30 2.25 18.62
C LEU A 99 -4.08 2.56 17.35
N TYR A 100 -4.53 1.52 16.62
CA TYR A 100 -5.31 1.71 15.40
C TYR A 100 -6.68 2.32 15.68
N VAL A 101 -7.33 1.86 16.75
CA VAL A 101 -8.62 2.41 17.18
C VAL A 101 -8.47 3.88 17.63
N GLU A 102 -7.52 4.16 18.52
CA GLU A 102 -7.27 5.50 19.04
C GLU A 102 -6.86 6.48 17.94
N ALA A 103 -5.98 6.05 17.03
CA ALA A 103 -5.55 6.86 15.90
C ALA A 103 -6.63 7.00 14.81
N ASN A 104 -7.69 6.21 14.86
CA ASN A 104 -8.64 6.03 13.77
C ASN A 104 -7.92 5.77 12.43
N LYS A 105 -7.05 4.74 12.42
CA LYS A 105 -6.25 4.37 11.27
C LYS A 105 -6.28 2.86 11.04
N LEU A 106 -6.41 2.49 9.77
CA LEU A 106 -6.31 1.10 9.36
C LEU A 106 -4.86 0.60 9.43
N PRO A 107 -4.65 -0.69 9.76
CA PRO A 107 -3.39 -1.37 9.52
C PRO A 107 -2.91 -1.16 8.08
N LEU A 108 -1.58 -1.21 7.85
CA LEU A 108 -1.05 -0.98 6.49
C LEU A 108 -1.51 -2.02 5.47
N ARG A 109 -1.80 -3.25 5.91
CA ARG A 109 -2.30 -4.30 5.02
C ARG A 109 -3.66 -3.91 4.43
N GLU A 110 -4.61 -3.56 5.29
CA GLU A 110 -5.98 -3.14 4.90
C GLU A 110 -5.94 -1.84 4.12
N ARG A 111 -5.05 -0.92 4.50
CA ARG A 111 -4.83 0.32 3.75
C ARG A 111 -4.34 0.05 2.32
N ARG A 112 -3.40 -0.88 2.14
CA ARG A 112 -2.94 -1.28 0.80
C ARG A 112 -4.07 -1.88 -0.04
N LEU A 113 -4.95 -2.70 0.58
CA LEU A 113 -6.14 -3.24 -0.08
C LEU A 113 -7.11 -2.11 -0.47
N GLU A 114 -7.39 -1.19 0.43
CA GLU A 114 -8.24 -0.02 0.14
C GLU A 114 -7.73 0.78 -1.06
N LEU A 115 -6.43 1.06 -1.11
CA LEU A 115 -5.82 1.80 -2.23
C LEU A 115 -5.85 1.00 -3.54
N LEU A 116 -5.67 -0.32 -3.46
CA LEU A 116 -5.81 -1.21 -4.61
C LEU A 116 -7.23 -1.20 -5.15
N MET A 117 -8.25 -1.29 -4.28
CA MET A 117 -9.66 -1.22 -4.66
C MET A 117 -9.99 0.12 -5.34
N LYS A 118 -9.55 1.23 -4.75
CA LYS A 118 -9.72 2.57 -5.35
C LYS A 118 -9.08 2.66 -6.74
N TYR A 119 -7.90 2.09 -6.90
CA TYR A 119 -7.22 2.04 -8.20
C TYR A 119 -7.99 1.19 -9.20
N GLY A 120 -8.41 -0.01 -8.82
CA GLY A 120 -9.19 -0.92 -9.67
C GLY A 120 -10.52 -0.30 -10.12
N LEU A 121 -11.26 0.31 -9.20
CA LEU A 121 -12.51 1.02 -9.53
C LEU A 121 -12.27 2.17 -10.51
N ARG A 122 -11.23 2.98 -10.29
CA ARG A 122 -10.87 4.08 -11.20
C ARG A 122 -10.59 3.59 -12.62
N ILE A 123 -9.87 2.47 -12.77
CA ILE A 123 -9.61 1.89 -14.09
C ILE A 123 -10.90 1.33 -14.67
N LYS A 124 -11.69 0.59 -13.89
CA LYS A 124 -12.93 -0.05 -14.36
C LYS A 124 -13.96 0.96 -14.85
N CYS A 125 -14.04 2.13 -14.20
CA CYS A 125 -14.92 3.22 -14.61
C CYS A 125 -14.43 3.99 -15.85
N ASN A 126 -13.14 3.92 -16.16
CA ASN A 126 -12.55 4.63 -17.30
C ASN A 126 -11.91 3.65 -18.30
N ARG A 127 -12.71 3.17 -19.25
CA ARG A 127 -12.28 2.24 -20.30
C ARG A 127 -11.26 2.82 -21.29
N THR A 128 -11.15 4.15 -21.36
CA THR A 128 -10.16 4.80 -22.23
C THR A 128 -8.76 4.84 -21.59
N ASN A 129 -8.64 4.43 -20.32
CA ASN A 129 -7.36 4.36 -19.65
C ASN A 129 -6.50 3.24 -20.25
N PRO A 130 -5.26 3.50 -20.71
CA PRO A 130 -4.37 2.48 -21.29
C PRO A 130 -4.12 1.27 -20.36
N ALA A 131 -4.25 1.47 -19.04
CA ALA A 131 -4.11 0.39 -18.06
C ALA A 131 -5.33 -0.55 -18.02
N TYR A 132 -6.47 -0.19 -18.63
CA TYR A 132 -7.68 -1.00 -18.61
C TYR A 132 -7.44 -2.37 -19.23
N ASP A 133 -6.91 -2.40 -20.45
CA ASP A 133 -6.65 -3.67 -21.17
C ASP A 133 -5.55 -4.48 -20.48
N ALA A 134 -4.54 -3.82 -19.91
CA ALA A 134 -3.48 -4.51 -19.19
C ALA A 134 -3.95 -5.17 -17.87
N VAL A 135 -5.02 -4.66 -17.25
CA VAL A 135 -5.55 -5.17 -15.96
C VAL A 135 -6.72 -6.13 -16.19
N PHE A 136 -7.67 -5.80 -17.08
CA PHE A 136 -8.93 -6.55 -17.23
C PHE A 136 -8.97 -7.43 -18.49
N ASN A 137 -8.31 -7.07 -19.57
CA ASN A 137 -8.26 -7.82 -20.81
C ASN A 137 -6.87 -8.48 -20.97
N LEU A 138 -6.56 -9.42 -20.10
CA LEU A 138 -5.29 -10.16 -20.15
C LEU A 138 -5.24 -11.01 -21.44
N GLN A 139 -4.77 -10.42 -22.53
CA GLN A 139 -4.58 -11.05 -23.83
C GLN A 139 -3.73 -12.34 -23.76
N TYR A 140 -2.93 -12.47 -22.71
CA TYR A 140 -2.05 -13.61 -22.45
C TYR A 140 -2.47 -14.44 -21.23
N LYS A 141 -3.74 -14.37 -20.82
CA LYS A 141 -4.26 -15.09 -19.63
C LYS A 141 -3.96 -16.60 -19.72
N ASP A 142 -4.12 -17.17 -20.90
CA ASP A 142 -3.91 -18.61 -21.12
C ASP A 142 -2.43 -18.98 -21.11
N LEU A 143 -1.55 -18.14 -21.65
CA LEU A 143 -0.10 -18.32 -21.54
C LEU A 143 0.37 -18.23 -20.10
N TYR A 144 -0.14 -17.25 -19.33
CA TYR A 144 0.12 -17.15 -17.89
C TYR A 144 -0.39 -18.37 -17.15
N ASN A 145 -1.58 -18.87 -17.46
CA ASN A 145 -2.15 -20.06 -16.84
C ASN A 145 -1.38 -21.34 -17.21
N ALA A 146 -1.01 -21.54 -18.48
CA ALA A 146 -0.17 -22.64 -18.93
C ALA A 146 1.21 -22.63 -18.26
N HIS A 147 1.85 -21.48 -18.17
CA HIS A 147 3.12 -21.32 -17.44
C HIS A 147 3.00 -21.65 -15.95
N ILE A 148 1.88 -21.35 -15.30
CA ILE A 148 1.66 -21.68 -13.90
C ILE A 148 1.43 -23.18 -13.71
N HIS A 149 0.70 -23.85 -14.59
CA HIS A 149 0.54 -25.30 -14.53
C HIS A 149 1.85 -26.05 -14.73
N ASN A 150 2.66 -25.63 -15.73
CA ASN A 150 3.95 -26.25 -16.00
C ASN A 150 5.06 -25.84 -15.04
N ALA A 151 4.93 -24.68 -14.39
CA ALA A 151 5.94 -24.09 -13.54
C ALA A 151 5.66 -24.21 -12.03
N ARG A 152 4.78 -25.12 -11.61
CA ARG A 152 4.67 -25.49 -10.18
C ARG A 152 6.01 -25.93 -9.61
N ARG A 153 6.99 -26.30 -10.44
CA ARG A 153 8.37 -26.64 -10.03
C ARG A 153 9.37 -25.48 -10.11
N ASN A 154 9.19 -24.48 -10.99
CA ASN A 154 10.24 -23.46 -11.27
C ASN A 154 9.74 -22.01 -11.47
N VAL A 155 8.54 -21.64 -11.03
CA VAL A 155 8.07 -20.25 -11.19
C VAL A 155 8.82 -19.34 -10.25
N THR A 156 9.57 -18.40 -10.80
CA THR A 156 10.13 -17.28 -10.04
C THR A 156 9.01 -16.53 -9.33
N ARG A 157 9.26 -16.08 -8.11
CA ARG A 157 8.31 -15.27 -7.32
C ARG A 157 7.71 -14.08 -8.11
N ALA A 158 8.43 -13.56 -9.09
CA ALA A 158 8.01 -12.46 -9.96
C ALA A 158 6.78 -12.81 -10.83
N GLY A 159 6.74 -13.97 -11.48
CA GLY A 159 5.60 -14.40 -12.31
C GLY A 159 4.33 -14.62 -11.48
N ARG A 160 4.45 -15.19 -10.27
CA ARG A 160 3.31 -15.34 -9.35
C ARG A 160 2.75 -13.99 -8.88
N ARG A 161 3.59 -12.98 -8.75
CA ARG A 161 3.20 -11.65 -8.25
C ARG A 161 2.49 -10.79 -9.31
N ALA A 162 2.93 -10.85 -10.55
CA ALA A 162 2.27 -10.13 -11.64
C ALA A 162 0.82 -10.63 -11.86
N LYS A 163 0.59 -11.93 -11.71
CA LYS A 163 -0.76 -12.52 -11.79
C LYS A 163 -1.65 -12.11 -10.63
N SER A 164 -1.10 -11.97 -9.43
CA SER A 164 -1.92 -11.70 -8.23
C SER A 164 -2.63 -10.35 -8.31
N LEU A 165 -2.07 -9.35 -9.00
CA LEU A 165 -2.68 -8.02 -9.06
C LEU A 165 -4.00 -8.02 -9.82
N ALA A 166 -4.05 -8.63 -11.01
CA ALA A 166 -5.26 -8.66 -11.84
C ALA A 166 -6.32 -9.60 -11.25
N VAL A 167 -5.92 -10.78 -10.77
CA VAL A 167 -6.82 -11.75 -10.13
C VAL A 167 -7.39 -11.18 -8.83
N ASP A 168 -6.55 -10.60 -7.99
CA ASP A 168 -6.97 -9.99 -6.73
C ASP A 168 -7.93 -8.81 -6.96
N LEU A 169 -7.73 -8.03 -8.02
CA LEU A 169 -8.65 -6.95 -8.38
C LEU A 169 -10.00 -7.48 -8.85
N ASP A 170 -10.02 -8.48 -9.72
CA ASP A 170 -11.26 -9.08 -10.19
C ASP A 170 -12.04 -9.75 -9.05
N GLU A 171 -11.39 -10.52 -8.19
CA GLU A 171 -12.02 -11.15 -7.02
C GLU A 171 -12.60 -10.10 -6.08
N LEU A 172 -11.81 -9.10 -5.69
CA LEU A 172 -12.25 -8.04 -4.77
C LEU A 172 -13.38 -7.20 -5.34
N LEU A 173 -13.36 -6.90 -6.65
CA LEU A 173 -14.41 -6.12 -7.30
C LEU A 173 -15.70 -6.92 -7.46
N ASN A 174 -15.61 -8.25 -7.69
CA ASN A 174 -16.75 -9.14 -7.78
C ASN A 174 -17.36 -9.39 -6.40
N GLU A 175 -16.55 -9.62 -5.37
CA GLU A 175 -17.01 -9.78 -3.98
C GLU A 175 -17.70 -8.52 -3.46
N SER A 176 -17.20 -7.33 -3.82
CA SER A 176 -17.78 -6.07 -3.36
C SER A 176 -19.14 -5.73 -4.00
N ARG A 177 -19.59 -6.45 -5.03
CA ARG A 177 -20.84 -6.19 -5.79
C ARG A 177 -21.02 -4.71 -6.18
N ILE A 178 -19.94 -4.01 -6.43
CA ILE A 178 -19.97 -2.58 -6.77
C ILE A 178 -20.40 -2.41 -8.22
N ASP A 179 -21.56 -1.81 -8.43
CA ASP A 179 -22.04 -1.41 -9.75
C ASP A 179 -21.33 -0.12 -10.20
N CYS A 180 -20.27 -0.29 -11.00
CA CYS A 180 -19.47 0.81 -11.49
C CYS A 180 -20.23 1.76 -12.44
N THR A 181 -21.40 1.35 -12.96
CA THR A 181 -22.21 2.21 -13.84
C THR A 181 -22.84 3.37 -13.09
N LYS A 182 -23.02 3.21 -11.78
CA LYS A 182 -23.62 4.24 -10.89
C LYS A 182 -22.60 5.20 -10.28
N ILE A 183 -21.29 4.92 -10.42
CA ILE A 183 -20.25 5.77 -9.86
C ILE A 183 -19.94 6.89 -10.85
N LYS A 184 -20.27 8.14 -10.48
CA LYS A 184 -19.88 9.30 -11.27
C LYS A 184 -18.34 9.44 -11.25
N PRO A 185 -17.69 9.70 -12.42
CA PRO A 185 -16.23 9.84 -12.49
C PRO A 185 -15.66 10.90 -11.54
N ASN A 186 -16.41 11.95 -11.24
CA ASN A 186 -16.00 13.05 -10.37
C ASN A 186 -15.92 12.67 -8.88
N PHE A 187 -16.58 11.58 -8.46
CA PHE A 187 -16.49 11.12 -7.06
C PHE A 187 -15.10 10.54 -6.69
N ILE A 188 -14.29 10.26 -7.71
CA ILE A 188 -12.96 9.63 -7.56
C ILE A 188 -11.84 10.70 -7.65
N ALA A 189 -12.16 11.93 -8.05
CA ALA A 189 -11.17 13.00 -8.30
C ALA A 189 -10.76 13.78 -7.04
N ASP A 190 -11.53 13.70 -5.95
CA ASP A 190 -11.32 14.51 -4.72
C ASP A 190 -10.52 13.79 -3.62
N PHE A 191 -9.51 12.96 -4.00
CA PHE A 191 -8.62 12.30 -3.03
C PHE A 191 -7.16 12.47 -3.38
#